data_cf6c531e1147a0d8a11b082a699c136e
#
_entry.id   cf6c531e1147a0d8a11b082a699c136e
#
_cell.length_a   1.000
_cell.length_b   1.000
_cell.length_c   1.000
_cell.angle_alpha   90.00
_cell.angle_beta   90.00
_cell.angle_gamma   90.00
#
_symmetry.space_group_name_H-M   'P 1'
#
loop_
_entity.id
_entity.type
_entity.pdbx_description
1 polymer ?
#
loop_
_entity_poly.entity_id
_entity_poly.type
_entity_poly.pdbx_seq_one_letter_code
_entity_poly.pdbx_strand_id
1 'polypeptide(L)'
;FKDCDPAAAVAAILGAQEADSTLLQNFATFAASQKDNLTLVSADAAESIAVTEDGYYLFEDVTDLTDATGAKTRYLVAQVDASAGLDITVKSSLPSVEKKIKENTKAVGYGTDPTETQDYVGTNYNDVADYNIGDAVPFKLIGTMPSTLDDYKTYKYAFHDTLGKEFTAPAKEDIKVTCDGVDVTAQATITVTDGSGTAASTVLVSFADVKKLTGVTVTKDSIITVEYSAVLSKGAEIGLPGQQNEVYLSYSNNPNAGGEGETGNTPVDKVIAFTYELDINKIDANTNATLIGAKFKLQAADGDHADKWAKLSKNSDGNYTIDSWVDTEADATEFENPSGNTFAIVGLDSGTYNLKETAAPSGYKTPDK
;
A
#
# COMPACT_ATOMS: atom_id res chain seq x y z
N PHE A 1 17.94 -5.78 -38.63
CA PHE A 1 17.91 -6.96 -39.51
C PHE A 1 17.28 -6.65 -40.88
N LYS A 2 16.32 -5.77 -40.99
CA LYS A 2 15.64 -5.44 -42.25
C LYS A 2 16.59 -4.97 -43.38
N ASP A 3 17.70 -4.33 -42.98
CA ASP A 3 18.67 -3.74 -43.94
C ASP A 3 20.06 -4.41 -43.79
N CYS A 4 20.16 -5.57 -43.11
CA CYS A 4 21.39 -6.34 -42.92
C CYS A 4 21.61 -7.32 -44.09
N ASP A 5 22.87 -7.54 -44.46
CA ASP A 5 23.24 -8.70 -45.28
C ASP A 5 22.85 -10.00 -44.51
N PRO A 6 21.98 -10.86 -45.10
CA PRO A 6 21.53 -12.08 -44.44
C PRO A 6 22.64 -12.98 -43.94
N ALA A 7 23.75 -13.09 -44.64
CA ALA A 7 24.91 -13.92 -44.23
C ALA A 7 25.60 -13.32 -43.00
N ALA A 8 25.74 -11.99 -42.94
CA ALA A 8 26.31 -11.32 -41.79
C ALA A 8 25.39 -11.42 -40.56
N ALA A 9 24.08 -11.34 -40.75
CA ALA A 9 23.08 -11.49 -39.66
C ALA A 9 23.14 -12.91 -39.10
N VAL A 10 23.18 -13.95 -39.94
CA VAL A 10 23.34 -15.36 -39.51
C VAL A 10 24.65 -15.57 -38.78
N ALA A 11 25.77 -15.03 -39.32
CA ALA A 11 27.07 -15.18 -38.67
C ALA A 11 27.12 -14.50 -37.30
N ALA A 12 26.47 -13.34 -37.14
CA ALA A 12 26.36 -12.63 -35.86
C ALA A 12 25.53 -13.42 -34.83
N ILE A 13 24.42 -14.02 -35.28
CA ILE A 13 23.55 -14.86 -34.44
C ILE A 13 24.31 -16.13 -34.00
N LEU A 14 25.01 -16.80 -34.92
CA LEU A 14 25.83 -17.97 -34.61
C LEU A 14 26.97 -17.66 -33.65
N GLY A 15 27.49 -16.44 -33.65
CA GLY A 15 28.51 -15.95 -32.72
C GLY A 15 27.98 -15.52 -31.35
N ALA A 16 26.67 -15.32 -31.20
CA ALA A 16 26.06 -14.91 -29.95
C ALA A 16 25.85 -16.15 -29.07
N GLN A 17 26.70 -16.30 -28.03
CA GLN A 17 26.69 -17.46 -27.14
C GLN A 17 25.77 -17.35 -25.94
N GLU A 18 25.19 -16.14 -25.68
CA GLU A 18 24.35 -15.90 -24.53
C GLU A 18 22.93 -15.52 -24.97
N ALA A 19 21.93 -16.23 -24.45
CA ALA A 19 20.50 -15.98 -24.73
C ALA A 19 20.07 -14.55 -24.35
N ASP A 20 20.79 -13.90 -23.44
CA ASP A 20 20.53 -12.55 -22.97
C ASP A 20 21.21 -11.45 -23.80
N SER A 21 21.91 -11.82 -24.88
CA SER A 21 22.52 -10.79 -25.73
C SER A 21 21.46 -9.91 -26.39
N THR A 22 21.70 -8.61 -26.41
CA THR A 22 20.83 -7.62 -27.09
C THR A 22 20.58 -8.00 -28.56
N LEU A 23 21.55 -8.63 -29.20
CA LEU A 23 21.44 -9.10 -30.59
C LEU A 23 20.37 -10.19 -30.74
N LEU A 24 20.39 -11.22 -29.88
CA LEU A 24 19.39 -12.29 -29.92
C LEU A 24 18.00 -11.78 -29.55
N GLN A 25 17.90 -10.88 -28.59
CA GLN A 25 16.63 -10.24 -28.21
C GLN A 25 16.03 -9.45 -29.38
N ASN A 26 16.83 -8.63 -30.05
CA ASN A 26 16.40 -7.88 -31.23
C ASN A 26 16.02 -8.81 -32.38
N PHE A 27 16.74 -9.91 -32.56
CA PHE A 27 16.41 -10.90 -33.57
C PHE A 27 15.10 -11.63 -33.23
N ALA A 28 14.89 -12.04 -31.98
CA ALA A 28 13.64 -12.66 -31.54
C ALA A 28 12.43 -11.73 -31.75
N THR A 29 12.57 -10.45 -31.42
CA THR A 29 11.53 -9.43 -31.66
C THR A 29 11.26 -9.25 -33.17
N PHE A 30 12.31 -9.24 -34.00
CA PHE A 30 12.15 -9.17 -35.46
C PHE A 30 11.47 -10.43 -36.01
N ALA A 31 11.91 -11.62 -35.60
CA ALA A 31 11.29 -12.87 -36.00
C ALA A 31 9.80 -12.92 -35.63
N ALA A 32 9.45 -12.48 -34.41
CA ALA A 32 8.06 -12.38 -33.98
C ALA A 32 7.23 -11.42 -34.83
N SER A 33 7.82 -10.30 -35.32
CA SER A 33 7.14 -9.39 -36.26
C SER A 33 6.88 -10.01 -37.64
N GLN A 34 7.54 -11.14 -37.94
CA GLN A 34 7.42 -11.88 -39.21
C GLN A 34 6.73 -13.24 -39.02
N LYS A 35 6.09 -13.48 -37.87
CA LYS A 35 5.56 -14.80 -37.49
C LYS A 35 4.59 -15.39 -38.52
N ASP A 36 3.84 -14.56 -39.23
CA ASP A 36 2.94 -15.02 -40.32
C ASP A 36 3.69 -15.66 -41.49
N ASN A 37 5.00 -15.43 -41.60
CA ASN A 37 5.88 -16.01 -42.62
C ASN A 37 6.66 -17.23 -42.10
N LEU A 38 6.48 -17.62 -40.82
CA LEU A 38 7.12 -18.75 -40.21
C LEU A 38 6.21 -19.97 -40.22
N THR A 39 6.81 -21.16 -40.25
CA THR A 39 6.05 -22.41 -40.12
C THR A 39 5.71 -22.65 -38.67
N LEU A 40 4.42 -22.75 -38.34
CA LEU A 40 3.96 -23.07 -37.01
C LEU A 40 4.25 -24.56 -36.71
N VAL A 41 4.96 -24.82 -35.62
CA VAL A 41 5.32 -26.20 -35.15
C VAL A 41 4.30 -26.66 -34.10
N SER A 42 3.92 -25.81 -33.17
CA SER A 42 2.87 -26.07 -32.18
C SER A 42 2.20 -24.76 -31.78
N ALA A 43 0.87 -24.79 -31.63
CA ALA A 43 0.08 -23.66 -31.12
C ALA A 43 -0.25 -23.80 -29.63
N ASP A 44 -0.07 -24.98 -29.04
CA ASP A 44 -0.48 -25.29 -27.68
C ASP A 44 0.68 -25.14 -26.69
N ALA A 45 0.39 -24.63 -25.52
CA ALA A 45 1.30 -24.69 -24.38
C ALA A 45 1.45 -26.17 -23.96
N ALA A 46 2.66 -26.71 -24.08
CA ALA A 46 2.98 -28.08 -23.71
C ALA A 46 4.30 -28.11 -22.93
N GLU A 47 4.42 -29.07 -22.03
CA GLU A 47 5.67 -29.33 -21.31
C GLU A 47 6.81 -29.74 -22.24
N SER A 48 6.46 -30.31 -23.39
CA SER A 48 7.43 -30.65 -24.45
C SER A 48 6.81 -30.49 -25.84
N ILE A 49 7.57 -29.92 -26.75
CA ILE A 49 7.22 -29.74 -28.17
C ILE A 49 8.14 -30.61 -29.00
N ALA A 50 7.56 -31.49 -29.80
CA ALA A 50 8.35 -32.34 -30.73
C ALA A 50 8.84 -31.50 -31.91
N VAL A 51 10.16 -31.52 -32.14
CA VAL A 51 10.84 -30.86 -33.24
C VAL A 51 11.47 -31.94 -34.08
N THR A 52 11.25 -31.94 -35.40
CA THR A 52 11.68 -32.99 -36.33
C THR A 52 12.85 -32.57 -37.22
N GLU A 53 13.20 -31.31 -37.22
CA GLU A 53 14.27 -30.76 -38.08
C GLU A 53 15.17 -29.84 -37.25
N ASP A 54 16.48 -29.91 -37.56
CA ASP A 54 17.44 -28.97 -36.99
C ASP A 54 17.17 -27.53 -37.50
N GLY A 55 17.25 -26.53 -36.59
CA GLY A 55 17.03 -25.16 -37.05
C GLY A 55 16.92 -24.16 -35.93
N TYR A 56 16.61 -22.93 -36.32
CA TYR A 56 16.28 -21.85 -35.38
C TYR A 56 14.77 -21.78 -35.17
N TYR A 57 14.36 -21.81 -33.93
CA TYR A 57 12.96 -21.75 -33.51
C TYR A 57 12.71 -20.50 -32.70
N LEU A 58 11.57 -19.84 -33.00
CA LEU A 58 10.99 -18.77 -32.19
C LEU A 58 10.01 -19.38 -31.21
N PHE A 59 10.23 -19.12 -29.94
CA PHE A 59 9.33 -19.49 -28.83
C PHE A 59 8.57 -18.25 -28.37
N GLU A 60 7.25 -18.37 -28.32
CA GLU A 60 6.31 -17.34 -27.87
C GLU A 60 5.57 -17.86 -26.63
N ASP A 61 5.53 -17.04 -25.56
CA ASP A 61 4.69 -17.28 -24.40
C ASP A 61 3.24 -16.90 -24.72
N VAL A 62 2.38 -17.90 -24.82
CA VAL A 62 0.95 -17.77 -25.14
C VAL A 62 0.06 -17.72 -23.90
N THR A 63 0.65 -17.52 -22.71
CA THR A 63 -0.12 -17.37 -21.44
C THR A 63 -1.23 -16.35 -21.62
N ASP A 64 -2.44 -16.74 -21.22
CA ASP A 64 -3.59 -15.83 -21.17
C ASP A 64 -3.47 -14.94 -19.93
N LEU A 65 -3.46 -13.63 -20.14
CA LEU A 65 -3.38 -12.61 -19.07
C LEU A 65 -4.73 -11.93 -18.78
N THR A 66 -5.85 -12.50 -19.25
CA THR A 66 -7.18 -11.89 -19.06
C THR A 66 -7.56 -11.73 -17.59
N ASP A 67 -7.07 -12.58 -16.70
CA ASP A 67 -7.30 -12.49 -15.26
C ASP A 67 -6.37 -11.49 -14.56
N ALA A 68 -5.59 -10.73 -15.32
CA ALA A 68 -4.70 -9.64 -14.87
C ALA A 68 -3.64 -10.04 -13.81
N THR A 69 -3.48 -11.33 -13.53
CA THR A 69 -2.43 -11.84 -12.64
C THR A 69 -1.38 -12.59 -13.46
N GLY A 70 -0.12 -12.27 -13.25
CA GLY A 70 0.97 -12.90 -13.98
C GLY A 70 1.64 -11.98 -15.00
N ALA A 71 2.67 -12.49 -15.66
CA ALA A 71 3.41 -11.82 -16.72
C ALA A 71 3.88 -12.83 -17.77
N LYS A 72 3.94 -12.39 -19.03
CA LYS A 72 4.56 -13.16 -20.10
C LYS A 72 6.07 -13.05 -20.04
N THR A 73 6.72 -14.08 -20.60
CA THR A 73 8.15 -14.01 -20.88
C THR A 73 8.38 -13.35 -22.24
N ARG A 74 9.58 -12.82 -22.42
CA ARG A 74 10.01 -12.29 -23.72
C ARG A 74 10.09 -13.37 -24.78
N TYR A 75 9.99 -13.01 -26.05
CA TYR A 75 10.31 -13.89 -27.16
C TYR A 75 11.72 -14.47 -27.03
N LEU A 76 11.85 -15.75 -27.31
CA LEU A 76 13.14 -16.44 -27.33
C LEU A 76 13.37 -17.03 -28.73
N VAL A 77 14.56 -16.86 -29.28
CA VAL A 77 15.04 -17.62 -30.44
C VAL A 77 16.18 -18.50 -29.99
N ALA A 78 16.08 -19.78 -30.27
CA ALA A 78 17.15 -20.74 -30.00
C ALA A 78 17.37 -21.69 -31.17
N GLN A 79 18.61 -22.15 -31.31
CA GLN A 79 18.95 -23.26 -32.20
C GLN A 79 18.59 -24.58 -31.51
N VAL A 80 17.85 -25.43 -32.23
CA VAL A 80 17.45 -26.75 -31.73
C VAL A 80 18.05 -27.80 -32.65
N ASP A 81 18.74 -28.77 -32.06
CA ASP A 81 19.12 -30.01 -32.67
C ASP A 81 18.00 -31.03 -32.38
N ALA A 82 17.32 -31.49 -33.44
CA ALA A 82 16.18 -32.38 -33.31
C ALA A 82 16.54 -33.72 -32.65
N SER A 83 17.80 -34.12 -32.68
CA SER A 83 18.28 -35.39 -32.08
C SER A 83 18.64 -35.22 -30.60
N ALA A 84 19.08 -34.04 -30.18
CA ALA A 84 19.51 -33.74 -28.82
C ALA A 84 18.43 -33.04 -27.96
N GLY A 85 17.52 -32.30 -28.60
CA GLY A 85 16.53 -31.47 -27.92
C GLY A 85 17.10 -30.17 -27.33
N LEU A 86 16.27 -29.42 -26.70
CA LEU A 86 16.63 -28.18 -25.95
C LEU A 86 15.72 -28.03 -24.74
N ASP A 87 16.31 -27.89 -23.57
CA ASP A 87 15.58 -27.51 -22.36
C ASP A 87 15.52 -25.99 -22.24
N ILE A 88 14.30 -25.46 -22.13
CA ILE A 88 14.04 -24.02 -21.96
C ILE A 88 13.50 -23.78 -20.56
N THR A 89 14.23 -23.01 -19.77
CA THR A 89 13.75 -22.54 -18.48
C THR A 89 13.08 -21.17 -18.66
N VAL A 90 11.78 -21.13 -18.45
CA VAL A 90 11.00 -19.91 -18.48
C VAL A 90 11.23 -19.12 -17.19
N LYS A 91 11.62 -17.85 -17.31
CA LYS A 91 11.77 -16.94 -16.18
C LYS A 91 10.60 -15.95 -16.21
N SER A 92 9.73 -16.04 -15.22
CA SER A 92 8.69 -15.07 -14.95
C SER A 92 8.85 -14.54 -13.54
N SER A 93 8.66 -13.26 -13.35
CA SER A 93 8.74 -12.60 -12.04
C SER A 93 7.75 -11.46 -12.01
N LEU A 94 7.13 -11.25 -10.86
CA LEU A 94 6.13 -10.23 -10.63
C LEU A 94 6.65 -9.25 -9.58
N PRO A 95 6.26 -7.97 -9.66
CA PRO A 95 6.45 -7.05 -8.56
C PRO A 95 5.53 -7.41 -7.40
N SER A 96 5.85 -6.92 -6.22
CA SER A 96 4.98 -6.98 -5.04
C SER A 96 4.68 -5.59 -4.51
N VAL A 97 3.62 -5.48 -3.72
CA VAL A 97 3.31 -4.29 -2.94
C VAL A 97 3.04 -4.68 -1.51
N GLU A 98 3.53 -3.86 -0.59
CA GLU A 98 3.19 -3.90 0.83
C GLU A 98 2.68 -2.53 1.25
N LYS A 99 1.68 -2.54 2.12
CA LYS A 99 1.15 -1.34 2.78
C LYS A 99 1.39 -1.44 4.26
N LYS A 100 1.82 -0.34 4.85
CA LYS A 100 2.03 -0.23 6.29
C LYS A 100 1.39 1.04 6.84
N ILE A 101 0.95 0.94 8.08
CA ILE A 101 0.44 2.05 8.90
C ILE A 101 1.39 2.26 10.08
N LYS A 102 1.69 3.50 10.41
CA LYS A 102 2.60 3.79 11.52
C LYS A 102 1.84 3.85 12.83
N GLU A 103 2.32 3.12 13.85
CA GLU A 103 1.84 3.25 15.22
C GLU A 103 2.52 4.44 15.89
N ASN A 104 1.74 5.30 16.56
CA ASN A 104 2.23 6.53 17.20
C ASN A 104 2.62 6.32 18.66
N THR A 105 2.04 5.34 19.35
CA THR A 105 2.44 4.96 20.70
C THR A 105 3.50 3.88 20.66
N LYS A 106 4.25 3.69 21.75
CA LYS A 106 5.09 2.50 21.89
C LYS A 106 4.18 1.31 22.15
N ALA A 107 3.68 0.72 21.09
CA ALA A 107 2.93 -0.51 21.17
C ALA A 107 3.80 -1.60 21.80
N VAL A 108 3.43 -2.01 23.00
CA VAL A 108 4.01 -3.18 23.65
C VAL A 108 3.50 -4.39 22.89
N GLY A 109 4.31 -4.94 22.00
CA GLY A 109 4.02 -6.21 21.34
C GLY A 109 3.69 -6.18 19.85
N TYR A 110 3.68 -5.00 19.19
CA TYR A 110 3.61 -4.91 17.74
C TYR A 110 5.03 -4.92 17.16
N GLY A 111 5.26 -5.62 16.06
CA GLY A 111 6.53 -5.55 15.35
C GLY A 111 7.45 -6.76 15.56
N THR A 112 6.89 -7.92 15.84
CA THR A 112 7.59 -9.19 15.74
C THR A 112 6.87 -10.17 14.81
N ASP A 113 6.20 -9.67 13.77
CA ASP A 113 5.75 -10.57 12.71
C ASP A 113 7.02 -11.11 12.01
N PRO A 114 7.28 -12.43 12.09
CA PRO A 114 8.45 -13.02 11.45
C PRO A 114 8.38 -12.98 9.92
N THR A 115 7.25 -12.55 9.35
CA THR A 115 7.06 -12.33 7.92
C THR A 115 7.39 -10.90 7.48
N GLU A 116 7.54 -9.94 8.41
CA GLU A 116 7.96 -8.59 8.09
C GLU A 116 9.42 -8.57 7.62
N THR A 117 9.65 -7.87 6.52
CA THR A 117 11.00 -7.59 6.07
C THR A 117 11.73 -6.77 7.13
N GLN A 118 13.01 -6.98 7.33
CA GLN A 118 13.82 -6.32 8.39
C GLN A 118 13.78 -4.78 8.32
N ASP A 119 13.30 -4.22 7.22
CA ASP A 119 13.25 -2.77 6.98
C ASP A 119 12.22 -2.03 7.85
N TYR A 120 11.27 -2.75 8.47
CA TYR A 120 10.20 -2.17 9.31
C TYR A 120 10.40 -2.39 10.80
N VAL A 121 11.29 -3.30 11.19
CA VAL A 121 11.56 -3.58 12.62
C VAL A 121 12.09 -2.32 13.30
N GLY A 122 11.36 -1.86 14.32
CA GLY A 122 11.72 -0.67 15.09
C GLY A 122 11.33 0.68 14.48
N THR A 123 10.63 0.67 13.33
CA THR A 123 10.11 1.89 12.69
C THR A 123 8.69 2.26 13.13
N ASN A 124 8.03 1.40 13.91
CA ASN A 124 6.62 1.43 14.27
C ASN A 124 5.64 1.35 13.08
N TYR A 125 6.08 0.88 11.92
CA TYR A 125 5.20 0.58 10.78
C TYR A 125 4.72 -0.87 10.88
N ASN A 126 3.39 -1.07 10.89
CA ASN A 126 2.71 -2.34 11.12
C ASN A 126 1.53 -2.49 10.15
N ASP A 127 0.77 -3.56 10.30
CA ASP A 127 -0.49 -3.78 9.56
C ASP A 127 -1.70 -3.18 10.27
N VAL A 128 -1.53 -2.83 11.55
CA VAL A 128 -2.56 -2.20 12.38
C VAL A 128 -1.95 -1.10 13.23
N ALA A 129 -2.75 -0.06 13.50
CA ALA A 129 -2.42 1.01 14.43
C ALA A 129 -3.71 1.59 15.03
N ASP A 130 -3.59 2.37 16.09
CA ASP A 130 -4.72 3.07 16.69
C ASP A 130 -4.42 4.57 16.86
N TYR A 131 -5.49 5.38 16.75
CA TYR A 131 -5.39 6.84 16.69
C TYR A 131 -6.62 7.51 17.28
N ASN A 132 -6.44 8.73 17.78
CA ASN A 132 -7.59 9.58 18.08
C ASN A 132 -8.26 10.06 16.78
N ILE A 133 -9.56 10.26 16.84
CA ILE A 133 -10.25 11.05 15.80
C ILE A 133 -9.62 12.44 15.71
N GLY A 134 -9.35 12.88 14.49
CA GLY A 134 -8.68 14.14 14.20
C GLY A 134 -7.17 14.04 14.02
N ASP A 135 -6.56 12.93 14.35
CA ASP A 135 -5.12 12.71 14.16
C ASP A 135 -4.79 12.34 12.71
N ALA A 136 -3.60 12.75 12.29
CA ALA A 136 -3.04 12.41 10.98
C ALA A 136 -2.35 11.05 11.07
N VAL A 137 -2.90 10.06 10.40
CA VAL A 137 -2.42 8.68 10.36
C VAL A 137 -1.44 8.51 9.21
N PRO A 138 -0.15 8.18 9.48
CA PRO A 138 0.84 7.99 8.43
C PRO A 138 0.74 6.61 7.80
N PHE A 139 0.80 6.58 6.46
CA PHE A 139 0.82 5.37 5.65
C PHE A 139 2.08 5.30 4.80
N LYS A 140 2.52 4.08 4.52
CA LYS A 140 3.64 3.78 3.65
C LYS A 140 3.26 2.65 2.69
N LEU A 141 3.47 2.89 1.38
CA LEU A 141 3.32 1.89 0.33
C LEU A 141 4.71 1.55 -0.18
N ILE A 142 5.00 0.29 -0.36
CA ILE A 142 6.32 -0.20 -0.74
C ILE A 142 6.14 -1.15 -1.90
N GLY A 143 6.72 -0.79 -3.03
CA GLY A 143 6.63 -1.59 -4.24
C GLY A 143 7.99 -2.05 -4.72
N THR A 144 8.10 -3.35 -5.07
CA THR A 144 9.33 -3.97 -5.60
C THR A 144 9.28 -4.05 -7.11
N MET A 145 10.43 -4.30 -7.74
CA MET A 145 10.53 -4.56 -9.18
C MET A 145 10.60 -6.06 -9.46
N PRO A 146 10.16 -6.51 -10.65
CA PRO A 146 10.34 -7.90 -11.05
C PRO A 146 11.81 -8.17 -11.40
N SER A 147 12.28 -9.39 -11.18
CA SER A 147 13.65 -9.79 -11.57
C SER A 147 13.88 -9.77 -13.08
N THR A 148 12.80 -9.72 -13.87
CA THR A 148 12.78 -9.63 -15.34
C THR A 148 12.59 -8.20 -15.87
N LEU A 149 12.78 -7.16 -15.04
CA LEU A 149 12.61 -5.76 -15.43
C LEU A 149 13.38 -5.39 -16.72
N ASP A 150 14.55 -5.96 -16.90
CA ASP A 150 15.40 -5.69 -18.08
C ASP A 150 14.83 -6.22 -19.39
N ASP A 151 13.91 -7.18 -19.34
CA ASP A 151 13.23 -7.70 -20.52
C ASP A 151 12.25 -6.70 -21.13
N TYR A 152 11.83 -5.69 -20.36
CA TYR A 152 10.88 -4.66 -20.79
C TYR A 152 11.58 -3.44 -21.39
N LYS A 153 11.08 -2.93 -22.51
CA LYS A 153 11.54 -1.65 -23.09
C LYS A 153 11.05 -0.46 -22.28
N THR A 154 9.81 -0.52 -21.81
CA THR A 154 9.15 0.44 -20.93
C THR A 154 8.45 -0.34 -19.85
N TYR A 155 8.42 0.19 -18.62
CA TYR A 155 7.76 -0.47 -17.51
C TYR A 155 6.82 0.50 -16.81
N LYS A 156 5.52 0.35 -17.10
CA LYS A 156 4.46 1.08 -16.40
C LYS A 156 4.34 0.57 -14.97
N TYR A 157 4.12 1.49 -14.03
CA TYR A 157 4.06 1.16 -12.62
C TYR A 157 3.14 2.14 -11.90
N ALA A 158 2.12 1.64 -11.22
CA ALA A 158 1.18 2.51 -10.54
C ALA A 158 0.64 1.89 -9.26
N PHE A 159 0.69 2.66 -8.17
CA PHE A 159 0.03 2.35 -6.91
C PHE A 159 -1.41 2.86 -6.99
N HIS A 160 -2.36 1.97 -6.73
CA HIS A 160 -3.78 2.26 -6.59
C HIS A 160 -4.15 2.06 -5.12
N ASP A 161 -4.32 3.15 -4.42
CA ASP A 161 -4.61 3.16 -3.00
C ASP A 161 -6.04 3.62 -2.75
N THR A 162 -6.74 2.93 -1.84
CA THR A 162 -8.15 3.16 -1.52
C THR A 162 -8.31 3.30 0.00
N LEU A 163 -8.54 4.52 0.46
CA LEU A 163 -8.81 4.83 1.86
C LEU A 163 -10.30 4.72 2.16
N GLY A 164 -10.66 4.15 3.31
CA GLY A 164 -12.04 4.16 3.81
C GLY A 164 -12.61 5.58 3.89
N LYS A 165 -13.93 5.69 3.80
CA LYS A 165 -14.67 6.97 3.88
C LYS A 165 -14.44 7.73 5.20
N GLU A 166 -13.90 7.03 6.20
CA GLU A 166 -13.56 7.53 7.52
C GLU A 166 -12.26 8.36 7.53
N PHE A 167 -11.51 8.35 6.44
CA PHE A 167 -10.31 9.17 6.28
C PHE A 167 -10.57 10.37 5.41
N THR A 168 -10.04 11.53 5.82
CA THR A 168 -9.87 12.67 4.91
C THR A 168 -8.64 12.44 4.06
N ALA A 169 -8.79 12.49 2.74
CA ALA A 169 -7.68 12.24 1.81
C ALA A 169 -6.51 13.23 2.03
N PRO A 170 -5.26 12.79 1.77
CA PRO A 170 -4.11 13.69 1.82
C PRO A 170 -4.19 14.77 0.74
N ALA A 171 -3.60 15.93 0.98
CA ALA A 171 -3.32 16.84 -0.11
C ALA A 171 -2.25 16.25 -1.03
N LYS A 172 -2.35 16.51 -2.33
CA LYS A 172 -1.42 15.94 -3.32
C LYS A 172 0.04 16.32 -3.03
N GLU A 173 0.27 17.54 -2.57
CA GLU A 173 1.57 18.11 -2.22
C GLU A 173 2.22 17.47 -1.00
N ASP A 174 1.44 16.78 -0.15
CA ASP A 174 1.91 16.09 1.05
C ASP A 174 2.32 14.63 0.77
N ILE A 175 2.10 14.16 -0.47
CA ILE A 175 2.49 12.82 -0.88
C ILE A 175 3.95 12.84 -1.34
N LYS A 176 4.78 12.03 -0.70
CA LYS A 176 6.20 11.88 -1.04
C LYS A 176 6.44 10.53 -1.72
N VAL A 177 7.21 10.55 -2.80
CA VAL A 177 7.59 9.34 -3.54
C VAL A 177 9.11 9.25 -3.65
N THR A 178 9.67 8.11 -3.25
CA THR A 178 11.11 7.86 -3.38
C THR A 178 11.37 6.57 -4.15
N CYS A 179 12.50 6.50 -4.85
CA CYS A 179 13.05 5.28 -5.42
C CYS A 179 14.43 5.09 -4.84
N ASP A 180 14.67 3.99 -4.13
CA ASP A 180 15.92 3.69 -3.40
C ASP A 180 16.38 4.87 -2.52
N GLY A 181 15.42 5.56 -1.88
CA GLY A 181 15.64 6.74 -1.03
C GLY A 181 15.84 8.07 -1.77
N VAL A 182 15.94 8.06 -3.10
CA VAL A 182 16.02 9.28 -3.93
C VAL A 182 14.61 9.82 -4.18
N ASP A 183 14.39 11.11 -3.93
CA ASP A 183 13.10 11.76 -4.19
C ASP A 183 12.79 11.82 -5.70
N VAL A 184 11.71 11.18 -6.10
CA VAL A 184 11.18 11.14 -7.48
C VAL A 184 9.75 11.68 -7.56
N THR A 185 9.26 12.34 -6.52
CA THR A 185 7.87 12.84 -6.42
C THR A 185 7.46 13.66 -7.64
N ALA A 186 8.33 14.56 -8.10
CA ALA A 186 8.05 15.42 -9.26
C ALA A 186 7.96 14.66 -10.60
N GLN A 187 8.42 13.42 -10.64
CA GLN A 187 8.40 12.54 -11.82
C GLN A 187 7.19 11.61 -11.85
N ALA A 188 6.49 11.50 -10.73
CA ALA A 188 5.25 10.74 -10.63
C ALA A 188 4.03 11.56 -11.09
N THR A 189 3.06 10.90 -11.70
CA THR A 189 1.72 11.47 -11.86
C THR A 189 0.89 11.07 -10.66
N ILE A 190 0.52 12.05 -9.82
CA ILE A 190 -0.24 11.83 -8.59
C ILE A 190 -1.64 12.42 -8.78
N THR A 191 -2.66 11.60 -8.52
CA THR A 191 -4.07 12.01 -8.53
C THR A 191 -4.71 11.59 -7.21
N VAL A 192 -5.37 12.52 -6.54
CA VAL A 192 -6.14 12.28 -5.32
C VAL A 192 -7.60 12.58 -5.60
N THR A 193 -8.49 11.66 -5.25
CA THR A 193 -9.93 11.87 -5.30
C THR A 193 -10.47 11.75 -3.88
N ASP A 194 -10.99 12.83 -3.36
CA ASP A 194 -11.56 12.87 -2.02
C ASP A 194 -13.03 12.41 -2.06
N GLY A 195 -13.34 11.36 -1.34
CA GLY A 195 -14.68 10.81 -1.13
C GLY A 195 -15.09 10.80 0.35
N SER A 196 -14.24 11.38 1.22
CA SER A 196 -14.35 11.30 2.67
C SER A 196 -15.75 11.62 3.20
N GLY A 197 -16.20 10.85 4.19
CA GLY A 197 -17.53 10.93 4.78
C GLY A 197 -18.67 10.31 3.98
N THR A 198 -18.52 10.06 2.69
CA THR A 198 -19.56 9.49 1.80
C THR A 198 -19.13 8.24 1.05
N ALA A 199 -17.90 8.22 0.58
CA ALA A 199 -17.31 7.12 -0.18
C ALA A 199 -15.84 6.99 0.16
N ALA A 200 -15.20 5.92 -0.33
CA ALA A 200 -13.75 5.76 -0.25
C ALA A 200 -13.04 6.87 -1.04
N SER A 201 -11.93 7.36 -0.49
CA SER A 201 -11.00 8.22 -1.19
C SER A 201 -9.97 7.40 -1.95
N THR A 202 -9.40 7.94 -3.03
CA THR A 202 -8.36 7.23 -3.78
C THR A 202 -7.12 8.08 -3.96
N VAL A 203 -5.95 7.43 -3.85
CA VAL A 203 -4.65 7.99 -4.17
C VAL A 203 -4.02 7.14 -5.27
N LEU A 204 -3.84 7.72 -6.46
CA LEU A 204 -3.14 7.09 -7.57
C LEU A 204 -1.76 7.75 -7.71
N VAL A 205 -0.71 6.95 -7.62
CA VAL A 205 0.67 7.37 -7.90
C VAL A 205 1.21 6.53 -9.04
N SER A 206 1.46 7.12 -10.20
CA SER A 206 1.78 6.38 -11.41
C SER A 206 2.98 6.92 -12.17
N PHE A 207 3.71 5.98 -12.79
CA PHE A 207 4.80 6.21 -13.71
C PHE A 207 4.48 5.53 -15.05
N ALA A 208 4.54 6.27 -16.14
CA ALA A 208 4.40 5.70 -17.48
C ALA A 208 5.57 4.77 -17.82
N ASP A 209 6.76 5.06 -17.28
CA ASP A 209 7.95 4.25 -17.45
C ASP A 209 8.94 4.52 -16.31
N VAL A 210 9.01 3.61 -15.33
CA VAL A 210 9.94 3.75 -14.20
C VAL A 210 11.41 3.66 -14.62
N LYS A 211 11.72 3.04 -15.76
CA LYS A 211 13.09 2.93 -16.29
C LYS A 211 13.65 4.30 -16.76
N LYS A 212 12.78 5.32 -16.90
CA LYS A 212 13.14 6.69 -17.29
C LYS A 212 13.29 7.65 -16.11
N LEU A 213 13.20 7.17 -14.88
CA LEU A 213 13.43 8.02 -13.71
C LEU A 213 14.83 8.62 -13.79
N THR A 214 14.94 9.91 -13.43
CA THR A 214 16.20 10.64 -13.41
C THR A 214 16.72 10.78 -11.98
N GLY A 215 18.03 10.78 -11.81
CA GLY A 215 18.67 10.84 -10.49
C GLY A 215 18.83 9.49 -9.78
N VAL A 216 18.21 8.44 -10.31
CA VAL A 216 18.32 7.06 -9.83
C VAL A 216 18.33 6.10 -11.02
N THR A 217 19.03 4.98 -10.89
CA THR A 217 18.99 3.89 -11.88
C THR A 217 18.09 2.79 -11.34
N VAL A 218 16.94 2.60 -11.97
CA VAL A 218 16.00 1.55 -11.56
C VAL A 218 16.47 0.20 -12.03
N THR A 219 16.58 -0.75 -11.11
CA THR A 219 17.01 -2.13 -11.32
C THR A 219 15.97 -3.10 -10.76
N LYS A 220 16.18 -4.40 -10.97
CA LYS A 220 15.34 -5.46 -10.37
C LYS A 220 15.30 -5.44 -8.83
N ASP A 221 16.29 -4.80 -8.19
CA ASP A 221 16.41 -4.70 -6.72
C ASP A 221 15.90 -3.36 -6.19
N SER A 222 15.42 -2.46 -7.06
CA SER A 222 14.93 -1.15 -6.67
C SER A 222 13.58 -1.24 -5.97
N ILE A 223 13.39 -0.34 -5.00
CA ILE A 223 12.16 -0.20 -4.21
C ILE A 223 11.60 1.22 -4.41
N ILE A 224 10.33 1.30 -4.79
CA ILE A 224 9.59 2.56 -4.79
C ILE A 224 8.73 2.64 -3.54
N THR A 225 8.87 3.75 -2.81
CA THR A 225 8.11 4.01 -1.59
C THR A 225 7.24 5.25 -1.76
N VAL A 226 5.97 5.15 -1.37
CA VAL A 226 5.03 6.28 -1.28
C VAL A 226 4.68 6.50 0.18
N GLU A 227 4.85 7.73 0.66
CA GLU A 227 4.52 8.11 2.04
C GLU A 227 3.54 9.28 2.04
N TYR A 228 2.51 9.18 2.87
CA TYR A 228 1.52 10.23 3.09
C TYR A 228 0.82 10.04 4.43
N SER A 229 0.06 11.05 4.88
CA SER A 229 -0.82 10.91 6.05
C SER A 229 -2.25 11.28 5.67
N ALA A 230 -3.23 10.58 6.26
CA ALA A 230 -4.65 10.88 6.13
C ALA A 230 -5.28 11.08 7.51
N VAL A 231 -6.19 12.05 7.64
CA VAL A 231 -6.78 12.37 8.94
C VAL A 231 -7.95 11.44 9.22
N LEU A 232 -7.97 10.81 10.41
CA LEU A 232 -9.08 10.00 10.87
C LEU A 232 -10.26 10.90 11.24
N SER A 233 -11.37 10.73 10.55
CA SER A 233 -12.54 11.62 10.66
C SER A 233 -13.50 11.23 11.82
N LYS A 234 -14.42 12.14 12.16
CA LYS A 234 -15.45 11.91 13.17
C LYS A 234 -16.45 10.79 12.83
N GLY A 235 -16.44 10.32 11.60
CA GLY A 235 -17.26 9.20 11.15
C GLY A 235 -16.60 7.83 11.35
N ALA A 236 -15.44 7.78 11.99
CA ALA A 236 -14.73 6.51 12.23
C ALA A 236 -15.54 5.56 13.11
N GLU A 237 -15.52 4.28 12.74
CA GLU A 237 -16.13 3.21 13.54
C GLU A 237 -15.29 2.95 14.78
N ILE A 238 -15.96 2.80 15.93
CA ILE A 238 -15.30 2.56 17.21
C ILE A 238 -15.06 1.06 17.37
N GLY A 239 -13.81 0.69 17.63
CA GLY A 239 -13.42 -0.71 17.78
C GLY A 239 -13.43 -1.48 16.45
N LEU A 240 -13.96 -2.70 16.47
CA LEU A 240 -14.02 -3.57 15.30
C LEU A 240 -15.17 -3.18 14.33
N PRO A 241 -14.97 -3.30 13.01
CA PRO A 241 -13.79 -3.88 12.34
C PRO A 241 -12.63 -2.91 12.13
N GLY A 242 -12.73 -1.64 12.53
CA GLY A 242 -11.75 -0.58 12.25
C GLY A 242 -11.88 -0.01 10.84
N GLN A 243 -11.01 0.91 10.50
CA GLN A 243 -10.98 1.64 9.24
C GLN A 243 -9.92 1.04 8.32
N GLN A 244 -10.37 0.50 7.18
CA GLN A 244 -9.46 -0.14 6.21
C GLN A 244 -8.84 0.88 5.26
N ASN A 245 -7.60 0.60 4.85
CA ASN A 245 -6.91 1.26 3.77
C ASN A 245 -6.17 0.20 2.95
N GLU A 246 -6.41 0.14 1.63
CA GLU A 246 -6.00 -0.94 0.75
C GLU A 246 -5.14 -0.40 -0.40
N VAL A 247 -4.20 -1.23 -0.89
CA VAL A 247 -3.38 -0.91 -2.05
C VAL A 247 -3.20 -2.11 -2.96
N TYR A 248 -3.09 -1.86 -4.26
CA TYR A 248 -2.52 -2.79 -5.23
C TYR A 248 -1.64 -2.03 -6.23
N LEU A 249 -0.73 -2.76 -6.89
CA LEU A 249 0.04 -2.23 -8.02
C LEU A 249 -0.59 -2.67 -9.34
N SER A 250 -0.65 -1.77 -10.31
CA SER A 250 -0.73 -2.14 -11.71
C SER A 250 0.64 -1.96 -12.38
N TYR A 251 1.05 -2.94 -13.18
CA TYR A 251 2.38 -3.02 -13.78
C TYR A 251 2.35 -3.59 -15.19
N SER A 252 3.39 -3.31 -15.99
CA SER A 252 3.55 -3.93 -17.30
C SER A 252 3.80 -5.42 -17.15
N ASN A 253 3.01 -6.27 -17.84
CA ASN A 253 3.07 -7.73 -17.70
C ASN A 253 3.34 -8.47 -19.01
N ASN A 254 3.62 -7.76 -20.12
CA ASN A 254 4.01 -8.33 -21.39
C ASN A 254 5.23 -7.61 -21.98
N PRO A 255 6.45 -8.17 -21.89
CA PRO A 255 7.67 -7.55 -22.41
C PRO A 255 7.68 -7.47 -23.94
N ASN A 256 6.82 -8.23 -24.62
CA ASN A 256 6.71 -8.27 -26.08
C ASN A 256 5.78 -7.19 -26.64
N ALA A 257 4.91 -6.61 -25.80
CA ALA A 257 4.05 -5.49 -26.17
C ALA A 257 4.86 -4.18 -26.12
N GLY A 258 4.73 -3.35 -27.16
CA GLY A 258 5.35 -2.03 -27.21
C GLY A 258 4.53 -0.97 -26.46
N GLY A 259 5.18 0.13 -26.05
CA GLY A 259 4.52 1.27 -25.41
C GLY A 259 4.02 0.96 -24.00
N GLU A 260 2.79 1.38 -23.66
CA GLU A 260 2.19 1.10 -22.34
C GLU A 260 1.90 -0.38 -22.10
N GLY A 261 1.84 -1.17 -23.18
CA GLY A 261 1.69 -2.62 -23.14
C GLY A 261 0.43 -3.12 -22.46
N GLU A 262 0.37 -4.43 -22.26
CA GLU A 262 -0.60 -5.07 -21.38
C GLU A 262 -0.18 -4.86 -19.92
N THR A 263 -1.16 -4.77 -19.02
CA THR A 263 -0.91 -4.54 -17.59
C THR A 263 -1.59 -5.60 -16.73
N GLY A 264 -0.89 -6.03 -15.69
CA GLY A 264 -1.42 -6.87 -14.63
C GLY A 264 -1.52 -6.12 -13.32
N ASN A 265 -2.18 -6.74 -12.32
CA ASN A 265 -2.31 -6.21 -10.97
C ASN A 265 -1.75 -7.20 -9.96
N THR A 266 -1.14 -6.69 -8.89
CA THR A 266 -0.81 -7.50 -7.72
C THR A 266 -2.06 -7.87 -6.94
N PRO A 267 -2.00 -8.86 -6.04
CA PRO A 267 -2.97 -8.97 -4.96
C PRO A 267 -3.08 -7.66 -4.17
N VAL A 268 -4.23 -7.46 -3.55
CA VAL A 268 -4.47 -6.31 -2.66
C VAL A 268 -3.79 -6.58 -1.32
N ASP A 269 -3.06 -5.58 -0.82
CA ASP A 269 -2.59 -5.52 0.56
C ASP A 269 -3.33 -4.44 1.34
N LYS A 270 -3.47 -4.61 2.67
CA LYS A 270 -4.30 -3.73 3.50
C LYS A 270 -3.77 -3.55 4.91
N VAL A 271 -4.10 -2.40 5.47
CA VAL A 271 -3.88 -2.06 6.88
C VAL A 271 -5.18 -1.58 7.52
N ILE A 272 -5.24 -1.59 8.85
CA ILE A 272 -6.43 -1.22 9.60
C ILE A 272 -6.04 -0.22 10.69
N ALA A 273 -6.75 0.92 10.74
CA ALA A 273 -6.68 1.85 11.86
C ALA A 273 -7.85 1.62 12.81
N PHE A 274 -7.57 1.62 14.10
CA PHE A 274 -8.58 1.53 15.15
C PHE A 274 -8.72 2.86 15.89
N THR A 275 -9.84 3.02 16.56
CA THR A 275 -10.08 4.06 17.56
C THR A 275 -11.04 3.49 18.60
N TYR A 276 -10.94 3.95 19.83
CA TYR A 276 -11.64 3.34 20.95
C TYR A 276 -12.60 4.32 21.64
N GLU A 277 -13.29 3.81 22.65
CA GLU A 277 -14.13 4.60 23.54
C GLU A 277 -13.77 4.38 24.99
N LEU A 278 -14.00 5.41 25.79
CA LEU A 278 -13.90 5.37 27.25
C LEU A 278 -15.29 5.49 27.85
N ASP A 279 -15.78 4.39 28.39
CA ASP A 279 -17.04 4.35 29.14
C ASP A 279 -16.91 4.95 30.53
N ILE A 280 -17.78 5.91 30.87
CA ILE A 280 -17.78 6.60 32.14
C ILE A 280 -19.11 6.35 32.85
N ASN A 281 -19.02 5.81 34.07
CA ASN A 281 -20.16 5.62 34.97
C ASN A 281 -19.86 6.19 36.35
N LYS A 282 -20.60 7.22 36.78
CA LYS A 282 -20.49 7.78 38.13
C LYS A 282 -21.49 7.13 39.05
N ILE A 283 -20.99 6.46 40.10
CA ILE A 283 -21.83 5.72 41.05
C ILE A 283 -21.53 6.15 42.52
N ASP A 284 -22.48 5.96 43.39
CA ASP A 284 -22.31 5.99 44.82
C ASP A 284 -21.60 4.70 45.31
N ALA A 285 -20.51 4.84 46.03
CA ALA A 285 -19.66 3.71 46.40
C ALA A 285 -20.34 2.73 47.40
N ASN A 286 -21.36 3.16 48.13
CA ASN A 286 -22.04 2.33 49.13
C ASN A 286 -23.29 1.62 48.52
N THR A 287 -23.99 2.28 47.65
CA THR A 287 -25.28 1.80 47.13
C THR A 287 -25.21 1.28 45.72
N ASN A 288 -24.10 1.56 45.00
CA ASN A 288 -23.94 1.36 43.54
C ASN A 288 -24.99 2.11 42.68
N ALA A 289 -25.72 3.04 43.30
CA ALA A 289 -26.68 3.86 42.56
C ALA A 289 -25.96 4.85 41.65
N THR A 290 -26.42 5.02 40.42
CA THR A 290 -25.87 6.00 39.49
C THR A 290 -26.13 7.42 39.98
N LEU A 291 -25.12 8.26 39.91
CA LEU A 291 -25.15 9.66 40.33
C LEU A 291 -25.18 10.59 39.12
N ILE A 292 -26.07 11.58 39.17
CA ILE A 292 -26.28 12.57 38.09
C ILE A 292 -25.66 13.92 38.50
N GLY A 293 -25.13 14.67 37.52
CA GLY A 293 -24.69 16.06 37.70
C GLY A 293 -23.23 16.21 38.12
N ALA A 294 -22.45 15.09 38.11
CA ALA A 294 -21.00 15.20 38.15
C ALA A 294 -20.49 15.81 36.86
N LYS A 295 -19.49 16.66 36.96
CA LYS A 295 -18.82 17.25 35.80
C LYS A 295 -17.35 16.84 35.75
N PHE A 296 -16.85 16.70 34.53
CA PHE A 296 -15.52 16.18 34.29
C PHE A 296 -14.80 16.95 33.20
N LYS A 297 -13.48 16.84 33.19
CA LYS A 297 -12.57 17.16 32.11
C LYS A 297 -11.65 15.98 31.87
N LEU A 298 -11.26 15.74 30.61
CA LEU A 298 -10.34 14.67 30.20
C LEU A 298 -8.98 15.25 29.86
N GLN A 299 -7.93 14.60 30.33
CA GLN A 299 -6.54 14.88 29.97
C GLN A 299 -5.85 13.60 29.51
N ALA A 300 -5.11 13.65 28.40
CA ALA A 300 -4.22 12.56 28.03
C ALA A 300 -3.00 12.56 28.96
N ALA A 301 -2.64 11.39 29.51
CA ALA A 301 -1.49 11.25 30.40
C ALA A 301 -0.24 10.74 29.66
N ASP A 302 -0.42 10.20 28.46
CA ASP A 302 0.67 9.69 27.61
C ASP A 302 0.32 9.86 26.11
N GLY A 303 1.16 9.28 25.24
CA GLY A 303 0.97 9.33 23.79
C GLY A 303 1.32 10.70 23.19
N ASP A 304 0.89 10.92 21.94
CA ASP A 304 1.17 12.14 21.17
C ASP A 304 0.53 13.40 21.76
N HIS A 305 -0.53 13.21 22.55
CA HIS A 305 -1.23 14.28 23.23
C HIS A 305 -0.96 14.33 24.74
N ALA A 306 0.15 13.76 25.22
CA ALA A 306 0.53 13.77 26.62
C ALA A 306 0.42 15.18 27.23
N ASP A 307 -0.19 15.25 28.42
CA ASP A 307 -0.47 16.47 29.20
C ASP A 307 -1.50 17.43 28.58
N LYS A 308 -2.06 17.13 27.40
CA LYS A 308 -3.09 17.96 26.76
C LYS A 308 -4.49 17.61 27.23
N TRP A 309 -5.37 18.60 27.18
CA TRP A 309 -6.75 18.51 27.60
C TRP A 309 -7.67 18.38 26.38
N ALA A 310 -8.74 17.57 26.50
CA ALA A 310 -9.66 17.33 25.41
C ALA A 310 -10.67 18.47 25.21
N LYS A 311 -10.83 18.92 23.97
CA LYS A 311 -12.05 19.58 23.50
C LYS A 311 -12.99 18.56 22.91
N LEU A 312 -14.23 18.57 23.37
CA LEU A 312 -15.24 17.57 23.05
C LEU A 312 -16.50 18.23 22.51
N SER A 313 -17.16 17.58 21.56
CA SER A 313 -18.52 17.88 21.16
C SER A 313 -19.43 16.67 21.42
N LYS A 314 -20.70 16.94 21.72
CA LYS A 314 -21.68 15.89 21.95
C LYS A 314 -22.21 15.41 20.60
N ASN A 315 -22.21 14.09 20.40
CA ASN A 315 -22.77 13.49 19.19
C ASN A 315 -24.29 13.22 19.33
N SER A 316 -24.93 12.71 18.28
CA SER A 316 -26.36 12.40 18.24
C SER A 316 -26.80 11.36 19.26
N ASP A 317 -25.89 10.45 19.65
CA ASP A 317 -26.17 9.34 20.54
C ASP A 317 -26.01 9.71 22.01
N GLY A 318 -25.59 10.94 22.27
CA GLY A 318 -25.40 11.48 23.61
C GLY A 318 -24.00 11.27 24.18
N ASN A 319 -23.11 10.63 23.43
CA ASN A 319 -21.70 10.47 23.75
C ASN A 319 -20.90 11.72 23.36
N TYR A 320 -19.67 11.79 23.79
CA TYR A 320 -18.75 12.88 23.48
C TYR A 320 -17.68 12.40 22.50
N THR A 321 -17.41 13.21 21.47
CA THR A 321 -16.36 12.94 20.46
C THR A 321 -15.24 13.95 20.63
N ILE A 322 -14.00 13.52 20.44
CA ILE A 322 -12.83 14.40 20.41
C ILE A 322 -12.95 15.37 19.22
N ASP A 323 -12.81 16.67 19.49
CA ASP A 323 -12.69 17.73 18.50
C ASP A 323 -11.25 18.15 18.29
N SER A 324 -10.52 18.31 19.38
CA SER A 324 -9.10 18.70 19.40
C SER A 324 -8.50 18.57 20.79
N TRP A 325 -7.19 18.68 20.87
CA TRP A 325 -6.43 18.73 22.10
C TRP A 325 -5.88 20.13 22.35
N VAL A 326 -5.96 20.62 23.60
CA VAL A 326 -5.53 21.97 24.00
C VAL A 326 -4.55 21.92 25.17
N ASP A 327 -3.70 22.94 25.30
CA ASP A 327 -2.60 22.93 26.26
C ASP A 327 -3.06 23.27 27.69
N THR A 328 -4.19 23.98 27.86
CA THR A 328 -4.63 24.42 29.17
C THR A 328 -5.97 23.78 29.58
N GLU A 329 -6.09 23.48 30.87
CA GLU A 329 -7.35 22.99 31.45
C GLU A 329 -8.52 23.98 31.24
N ALA A 330 -8.22 25.29 31.23
CA ALA A 330 -9.25 26.33 31.08
C ALA A 330 -9.93 26.23 29.71
N ASP A 331 -9.22 25.81 28.68
CA ASP A 331 -9.72 25.69 27.31
C ASP A 331 -10.42 24.36 27.03
N ALA A 332 -10.31 23.39 27.95
CA ALA A 332 -10.91 22.07 27.84
C ALA A 332 -12.43 22.11 27.97
N THR A 333 -13.11 21.22 27.27
CA THR A 333 -14.55 21.03 27.44
C THR A 333 -14.84 20.40 28.80
N GLU A 334 -15.71 21.08 29.60
CA GLU A 334 -16.33 20.44 30.76
C GLU A 334 -17.58 19.69 30.29
N PHE A 335 -17.67 18.43 30.62
CA PHE A 335 -18.76 17.56 30.22
C PHE A 335 -19.42 16.88 31.42
N GLU A 336 -20.65 16.44 31.27
CA GLU A 336 -21.46 15.89 32.34
C GLU A 336 -22.26 14.66 31.90
N ASN A 337 -22.64 13.83 32.87
CA ASN A 337 -23.63 12.77 32.67
C ASN A 337 -25.06 13.31 32.91
N PRO A 338 -25.81 13.65 31.87
CA PRO A 338 -27.11 14.31 32.02
C PRO A 338 -28.23 13.34 32.39
N SER A 339 -28.09 12.06 32.17
CA SER A 339 -29.18 11.05 32.26
C SER A 339 -28.99 9.99 33.35
N GLY A 340 -27.82 9.99 34.00
CA GLY A 340 -27.53 8.93 34.99
C GLY A 340 -27.16 7.58 34.41
N ASN A 341 -27.03 7.46 33.09
CA ASN A 341 -26.56 6.27 32.42
C ASN A 341 -25.06 6.35 32.16
N THR A 342 -24.45 5.24 31.82
CA THR A 342 -23.11 5.19 31.25
C THR A 342 -23.12 6.05 29.98
N PHE A 343 -22.09 6.88 29.80
CA PHE A 343 -21.83 7.63 28.59
C PHE A 343 -20.36 7.42 28.18
N ALA A 344 -20.08 7.61 26.90
CA ALA A 344 -18.75 7.38 26.38
C ALA A 344 -18.08 8.65 25.87
N ILE A 345 -16.76 8.66 25.93
CA ILE A 345 -15.93 9.51 25.09
C ILE A 345 -15.40 8.61 23.97
N VAL A 346 -15.77 8.89 22.75
CA VAL A 346 -15.46 8.09 21.57
C VAL A 346 -14.38 8.74 20.71
N GLY A 347 -13.61 7.91 20.01
CA GLY A 347 -12.57 8.38 19.12
C GLY A 347 -11.23 8.62 19.81
N LEU A 348 -10.90 7.77 20.77
CA LEU A 348 -9.67 7.81 21.55
C LEU A 348 -8.65 6.80 21.01
N ASP A 349 -7.39 7.19 21.03
CA ASP A 349 -6.25 6.32 20.92
C ASP A 349 -6.12 5.40 22.16
N SER A 350 -5.37 4.31 22.05
CA SER A 350 -4.99 3.53 23.24
C SER A 350 -4.04 4.35 24.12
N GLY A 351 -4.18 4.24 25.41
CA GLY A 351 -3.31 4.99 26.32
C GLY A 351 -3.90 5.21 27.69
N THR A 352 -3.27 6.10 28.44
CA THR A 352 -3.66 6.48 29.80
C THR A 352 -4.30 7.86 29.79
N TYR A 353 -5.46 7.97 30.42
CA TYR A 353 -6.21 9.21 30.52
C TYR A 353 -6.51 9.56 31.98
N ASN A 354 -6.39 10.82 32.32
CA ASN A 354 -6.81 11.40 33.59
C ASN A 354 -8.22 11.98 33.46
N LEU A 355 -9.20 11.38 34.13
CA LEU A 355 -10.55 11.92 34.24
C LEU A 355 -10.62 12.78 35.53
N LYS A 356 -10.66 14.09 35.37
CA LYS A 356 -10.73 15.04 36.47
C LYS A 356 -12.18 15.42 36.76
N GLU A 357 -12.68 15.11 37.95
CA GLU A 357 -13.98 15.60 38.41
C GLU A 357 -13.85 17.08 38.79
N THR A 358 -14.61 17.95 38.12
CA THR A 358 -14.63 19.42 38.34
C THR A 358 -15.77 19.86 39.21
N ALA A 359 -16.87 19.11 39.24
CA ALA A 359 -17.98 19.30 40.14
C ALA A 359 -18.59 17.97 40.58
N ALA A 360 -18.80 17.80 41.88
CA ALA A 360 -19.49 16.62 42.40
C ALA A 360 -21.01 16.70 42.23
N PRO A 361 -21.71 15.55 42.19
CA PRO A 361 -23.18 15.54 42.26
C PRO A 361 -23.72 16.21 43.50
N SER A 362 -24.99 16.67 43.42
CA SER A 362 -25.66 17.27 44.57
C SER A 362 -25.62 16.35 45.80
N GLY A 363 -25.16 16.88 46.97
CA GLY A 363 -25.00 16.12 48.22
C GLY A 363 -23.65 15.43 48.41
N TYR A 364 -22.77 15.52 47.41
CA TYR A 364 -21.41 14.97 47.48
C TYR A 364 -20.35 16.06 47.43
N LYS A 365 -19.16 15.76 47.83
CA LYS A 365 -17.98 16.63 47.72
C LYS A 365 -17.09 16.19 46.57
N THR A 366 -16.54 17.15 45.83
CA THR A 366 -15.47 16.90 44.88
C THR A 366 -14.26 16.34 45.66
N PRO A 367 -13.62 15.24 45.21
CA PRO A 367 -12.42 14.72 45.86
C PRO A 367 -11.36 15.80 45.94
N ASP A 368 -10.71 15.91 47.09
CA ASP A 368 -9.47 16.71 47.20
C ASP A 368 -8.40 16.04 46.32
N LYS A 369 -7.59 16.86 45.65
CA LYS A 369 -6.50 16.36 44.79
C LYS A 369 -5.44 15.59 45.59
#